data_dc7bf2a58d378adbfcf5a09ce51da314
#
_entry.id   dc7bf2a58d378adbfcf5a09ce51da314
#
_cell.length_a   1.000
_cell.length_b   1.000
_cell.length_c   1.000
_cell.angle_alpha   90.00
_cell.angle_beta   90.00
_cell.angle_gamma   90.00
#
_symmetry.space_group_name_H-M   'P 1'
#
loop_
_entity.id
_entity.type
_entity.pdbx_description
1 polymer ?
#
loop_
_entity_poly.entity_id
_entity_poly.type
_entity_poly.pdbx_seq_one_letter_code
_entity_poly.pdbx_strand_id
1 'polypeptide(L)'
;MVVFVTTCKNRTHYLKSTLPKNMADNPRSKFLVLNYGTQDDLMEYLKLTFPSEIAEGRLVVYTYSDWPRYRFSHAKNLAHRLAILEGADFIVSVDADNYTGKCFEDFIEESISNNTNGYLWAKMIKGEMTRGVNGRIGVRSEHFMRVGGYCEEKFADWGSEDKDFNKRLEMSGYTPIEIPKEFLIAIAHGDKVRFEEFPDMLKGKYIEVDPSTIKKRVANGGRFGCGIVYRNFDETDISILNPVPTRIFGIGMQKTGTNSLHKAFQRLGLKSLHWGTASLAKQIWQEMNTEGRSITLEQYDSASDLPIPLLFKKLDASYAGSKFILTIRNEARWLDSVRRHFDPEQNRWARTWDEEPFAHRSHELTYGRRDFDTQVFIERYRKHNMEVLNYFRDRPDSLLVMNLDHGDGWEKLCPFLGRPVPSPFPHENRS
;
A
#
# COMPACT_ATOMS: atom_id res chain seq x y z
N MET A 1 -10.79 3.12 -15.15
CA MET A 1 -9.87 3.01 -16.32
C MET A 1 -9.01 1.78 -16.15
N VAL A 2 -8.94 0.93 -17.19
CA VAL A 2 -8.05 -0.24 -17.24
C VAL A 2 -6.70 0.17 -17.84
N VAL A 3 -5.59 -0.25 -17.19
CA VAL A 3 -4.24 -0.01 -17.69
C VAL A 3 -3.50 -1.34 -17.80
N PHE A 4 -3.01 -1.65 -19.00
CA PHE A 4 -2.12 -2.77 -19.24
C PHE A 4 -0.66 -2.33 -19.00
N VAL A 5 0.05 -3.04 -18.13
CA VAL A 5 1.44 -2.72 -17.78
C VAL A 5 2.39 -3.78 -18.32
N THR A 6 3.44 -3.34 -18.99
CA THR A 6 4.51 -4.20 -19.49
C THR A 6 5.86 -3.69 -18.99
N THR A 7 6.64 -4.57 -18.37
CA THR A 7 8.04 -4.28 -18.03
C THR A 7 8.95 -4.88 -19.11
N CYS A 8 9.90 -4.08 -19.61
CA CYS A 8 10.78 -4.50 -20.69
C CYS A 8 12.24 -4.24 -20.36
N LYS A 9 13.07 -5.26 -20.54
CA LYS A 9 14.52 -5.19 -20.56
C LYS A 9 15.04 -6.18 -21.59
N ASN A 10 15.68 -5.67 -22.66
CA ASN A 10 16.28 -6.45 -23.76
C ASN A 10 15.28 -7.41 -24.47
N ARG A 11 14.01 -7.03 -24.53
CA ARG A 11 12.92 -7.82 -25.11
C ARG A 11 12.09 -7.06 -26.15
N THR A 12 12.67 -6.03 -26.74
CA THR A 12 12.00 -5.20 -27.75
C THR A 12 11.53 -6.01 -28.95
N HIS A 13 12.27 -7.04 -29.35
CA HIS A 13 11.90 -7.92 -30.47
C HIS A 13 10.55 -8.64 -30.26
N TYR A 14 10.19 -9.01 -29.03
CA TYR A 14 8.85 -9.52 -28.71
C TYR A 14 7.81 -8.38 -28.70
N LEU A 15 8.14 -7.28 -28.07
CA LEU A 15 7.23 -6.16 -27.92
C LEU A 15 6.83 -5.55 -29.29
N LYS A 16 7.74 -5.57 -30.28
CA LYS A 16 7.45 -5.17 -31.67
C LYS A 16 6.28 -5.96 -32.28
N SER A 17 6.08 -7.21 -31.88
CA SER A 17 4.98 -8.05 -32.36
C SER A 17 3.72 -7.92 -31.50
N THR A 18 3.88 -7.81 -30.18
CA THR A 18 2.77 -7.91 -29.24
C THR A 18 2.07 -6.57 -28.98
N LEU A 19 2.84 -5.49 -28.76
CA LEU A 19 2.25 -4.21 -28.35
C LEU A 19 1.29 -3.61 -29.38
N PRO A 20 1.64 -3.53 -30.70
CA PRO A 20 0.71 -2.99 -31.69
C PRO A 20 -0.61 -3.75 -31.72
N LYS A 21 -0.52 -5.10 -31.65
CA LYS A 21 -1.71 -5.95 -31.67
C LYS A 21 -2.52 -5.80 -30.39
N ASN A 22 -1.89 -5.78 -29.22
CA ASN A 22 -2.57 -5.59 -27.94
C ASN A 22 -3.33 -4.27 -27.89
N MET A 23 -2.73 -3.21 -28.42
CA MET A 23 -3.37 -1.90 -28.52
C MET A 23 -4.52 -1.88 -29.50
N ALA A 24 -4.40 -2.55 -30.65
CA ALA A 24 -5.49 -2.68 -31.61
C ALA A 24 -6.65 -3.54 -31.10
N ASP A 25 -6.34 -4.61 -30.36
CA ASP A 25 -7.32 -5.53 -29.79
C ASP A 25 -8.08 -4.93 -28.58
N ASN A 26 -7.55 -3.87 -27.94
CA ASN A 26 -8.12 -3.21 -26.76
C ASN A 26 -8.07 -1.67 -26.90
N PRO A 27 -8.93 -1.08 -27.74
CA PRO A 27 -8.81 0.32 -28.16
C PRO A 27 -9.15 1.35 -27.08
N ARG A 28 -9.91 0.98 -26.03
CA ARG A 28 -10.31 1.88 -24.94
C ARG A 28 -9.30 1.91 -23.78
N SER A 29 -8.44 0.90 -23.71
CA SER A 29 -7.50 0.76 -22.61
C SER A 29 -6.24 1.60 -22.82
N LYS A 30 -5.64 2.00 -21.70
CA LYS A 30 -4.34 2.63 -21.65
C LYS A 30 -3.24 1.57 -21.51
N PHE A 31 -2.07 1.85 -22.10
CA PHE A 31 -0.92 0.98 -22.03
C PHE A 31 0.25 1.72 -21.36
N LEU A 32 0.97 1.04 -20.50
CA LEU A 32 2.18 1.54 -19.87
C LEU A 32 3.33 0.58 -20.14
N VAL A 33 4.39 1.08 -20.73
CA VAL A 33 5.64 0.35 -20.92
C VAL A 33 6.71 0.92 -19.99
N LEU A 34 7.22 0.08 -19.09
CA LEU A 34 8.36 0.41 -18.26
C LEU A 34 9.65 -0.11 -18.91
N ASN A 35 10.46 0.78 -19.45
CA ASN A 35 11.85 0.49 -19.77
C ASN A 35 12.64 0.33 -18.47
N TYR A 36 13.10 -0.88 -18.17
CA TYR A 36 13.87 -1.18 -16.96
C TYR A 36 15.37 -1.30 -17.27
N GLY A 37 15.96 -0.24 -17.80
CA GLY A 37 17.38 -0.18 -18.16
C GLY A 37 17.75 -1.09 -19.33
N THR A 38 16.93 -1.12 -20.37
CA THR A 38 17.23 -1.89 -21.60
C THR A 38 18.44 -1.35 -22.36
N GLN A 39 19.12 -2.22 -23.07
CA GLN A 39 20.27 -1.88 -23.92
C GLN A 39 19.95 -2.06 -25.41
N ASP A 40 18.72 -2.52 -25.74
CA ASP A 40 18.24 -2.66 -27.10
C ASP A 40 17.51 -1.39 -27.61
N ASP A 41 16.93 -1.44 -28.78
CA ASP A 41 16.30 -0.31 -29.48
C ASP A 41 14.89 0.05 -29.01
N LEU A 42 14.48 -0.35 -27.77
CA LEU A 42 13.14 -0.14 -27.23
C LEU A 42 12.67 1.32 -27.35
N MET A 43 13.49 2.23 -26.87
CA MET A 43 13.10 3.65 -26.79
C MET A 43 12.92 4.28 -28.15
N GLU A 44 13.82 3.97 -29.09
CA GLU A 44 13.74 4.41 -30.48
C GLU A 44 12.50 3.83 -31.16
N TYR A 45 12.29 2.53 -31.02
CA TYR A 45 11.11 1.83 -31.53
C TYR A 45 9.80 2.46 -31.05
N LEU A 46 9.62 2.65 -29.75
CA LEU A 46 8.38 3.21 -29.20
C LEU A 46 8.15 4.64 -29.70
N LYS A 47 9.20 5.48 -29.72
CA LYS A 47 9.10 6.87 -30.15
C LYS A 47 8.74 7.00 -31.64
N LEU A 48 9.26 6.11 -32.51
CA LEU A 48 9.01 6.15 -33.94
C LEU A 48 7.67 5.50 -34.32
N THR A 49 7.26 4.45 -33.58
CA THR A 49 6.08 3.65 -33.96
C THR A 49 4.77 4.22 -33.40
N PHE A 50 4.79 4.84 -32.22
CA PHE A 50 3.60 5.25 -31.49
C PHE A 50 3.53 6.75 -31.12
N PRO A 51 3.95 7.68 -32.00
CA PRO A 51 3.97 9.10 -31.65
C PRO A 51 2.57 9.65 -31.31
N SER A 52 1.53 9.20 -32.00
CA SER A 52 0.15 9.62 -31.79
C SER A 52 -0.39 9.11 -30.45
N GLU A 53 -0.24 7.82 -30.18
CA GLU A 53 -0.73 7.18 -28.97
C GLU A 53 -0.03 7.71 -27.71
N ILE A 54 1.24 8.12 -27.84
CA ILE A 54 1.99 8.77 -26.76
C ILE A 54 1.50 10.19 -26.54
N ALA A 55 1.28 10.96 -27.62
CA ALA A 55 0.75 12.31 -27.52
C ALA A 55 -0.67 12.37 -26.92
N GLU A 56 -1.50 11.39 -27.26
CA GLU A 56 -2.86 11.22 -26.73
C GLU A 56 -2.88 10.66 -25.29
N GLY A 57 -1.74 10.19 -24.79
CA GLY A 57 -1.61 9.57 -23.46
C GLY A 57 -2.22 8.16 -23.36
N ARG A 58 -2.53 7.53 -24.48
CA ARG A 58 -3.00 6.15 -24.56
C ARG A 58 -1.86 5.14 -24.35
N LEU A 59 -0.65 5.46 -24.84
CA LEU A 59 0.59 4.79 -24.50
C LEU A 59 1.45 5.72 -23.65
N VAL A 60 1.87 5.27 -22.47
CA VAL A 60 2.80 5.99 -21.61
C VAL A 60 4.06 5.15 -21.44
N VAL A 61 5.20 5.77 -21.60
CA VAL A 61 6.50 5.13 -21.48
C VAL A 61 7.23 5.71 -20.28
N TYR A 62 7.74 4.85 -19.40
CA TYR A 62 8.61 5.27 -18.30
C TYR A 62 9.98 4.61 -18.42
N THR A 63 11.02 5.32 -18.05
CA THR A 63 12.40 4.82 -18.01
C THR A 63 12.91 4.82 -16.58
N TYR A 64 13.40 3.67 -16.15
CA TYR A 64 14.09 3.45 -14.88
C TYR A 64 15.48 2.84 -15.15
N SER A 65 16.54 3.49 -14.70
CA SER A 65 17.93 3.13 -15.04
C SER A 65 18.86 2.89 -13.84
N ASP A 66 18.36 3.01 -12.61
CA ASP A 66 19.20 2.97 -11.38
C ASP A 66 19.80 1.59 -11.09
N TRP A 67 19.30 0.52 -11.73
CA TRP A 67 19.77 -0.85 -11.48
C TRP A 67 20.32 -1.52 -12.74
N PRO A 68 21.55 -1.99 -12.70
CA PRO A 68 22.12 -2.73 -13.83
C PRO A 68 21.45 -4.10 -14.04
N ARG A 69 20.83 -4.66 -13.00
CA ARG A 69 20.20 -5.98 -12.98
C ARG A 69 18.68 -5.88 -12.99
N TYR A 70 18.01 -6.80 -13.72
CA TYR A 70 16.56 -6.88 -13.71
C TYR A 70 16.04 -7.48 -12.41
N ARG A 71 15.19 -6.78 -11.70
CA ARG A 71 14.54 -7.21 -10.46
C ARG A 71 13.06 -7.36 -10.70
N PHE A 72 12.58 -8.61 -10.86
CA PHE A 72 11.23 -8.91 -11.32
C PHE A 72 10.12 -8.28 -10.47
N SER A 73 10.14 -8.53 -9.16
CA SER A 73 9.13 -7.96 -8.26
C SER A 73 9.17 -6.43 -8.22
N HIS A 74 10.38 -5.84 -8.22
CA HIS A 74 10.54 -4.39 -8.22
C HIS A 74 10.04 -3.77 -9.52
N ALA A 75 10.37 -4.34 -10.67
CA ALA A 75 9.92 -3.84 -11.98
C ALA A 75 8.38 -3.87 -12.10
N LYS A 76 7.75 -4.99 -11.69
CA LYS A 76 6.29 -5.12 -11.64
C LYS A 76 5.67 -4.10 -10.67
N ASN A 77 6.22 -3.95 -9.47
CA ASN A 77 5.74 -2.98 -8.49
C ASN A 77 5.84 -1.54 -8.99
N LEU A 78 6.98 -1.19 -9.59
CA LEU A 78 7.20 0.14 -10.15
C LEU A 78 6.19 0.43 -11.27
N ALA A 79 6.00 -0.50 -12.22
CA ALA A 79 5.05 -0.36 -13.32
C ALA A 79 3.60 -0.21 -12.80
N HIS A 80 3.19 -0.99 -11.80
CA HIS A 80 1.86 -0.88 -11.20
C HIS A 80 1.65 0.47 -10.48
N ARG A 81 2.64 0.93 -9.72
CA ARG A 81 2.56 2.24 -9.06
C ARG A 81 2.51 3.38 -10.05
N LEU A 82 3.24 3.30 -11.15
CA LEU A 82 3.16 4.26 -12.25
C LEU A 82 1.79 4.24 -12.92
N ALA A 83 1.21 3.06 -13.14
CA ALA A 83 -0.17 2.96 -13.65
C ALA A 83 -1.19 3.63 -12.71
N ILE A 84 -1.00 3.51 -11.39
CA ILE A 84 -1.84 4.20 -10.39
C ILE A 84 -1.69 5.73 -10.52
N LEU A 85 -0.48 6.24 -10.70
CA LEU A 85 -0.24 7.68 -10.94
C LEU A 85 -0.91 8.16 -12.24
N GLU A 86 -0.98 7.30 -13.27
CA GLU A 86 -1.69 7.55 -14.52
C GLU A 86 -3.21 7.36 -14.41
N GLY A 87 -3.74 7.15 -13.18
CA GLY A 87 -5.17 7.08 -12.89
C GLY A 87 -5.81 5.70 -13.09
N ALA A 88 -5.05 4.61 -13.07
CA ALA A 88 -5.60 3.26 -13.18
C ALA A 88 -6.51 2.90 -12.00
N ASP A 89 -7.73 2.43 -12.29
CA ASP A 89 -8.60 1.77 -11.32
C ASP A 89 -8.30 0.27 -11.25
N PHE A 90 -7.94 -0.29 -12.41
CA PHE A 90 -7.61 -1.71 -12.60
C PHE A 90 -6.36 -1.87 -13.46
N ILE A 91 -5.42 -2.70 -13.01
CA ILE A 91 -4.11 -2.88 -13.62
C ILE A 91 -3.94 -4.33 -14.02
N VAL A 92 -3.49 -4.58 -15.25
CA VAL A 92 -3.22 -5.93 -15.75
C VAL A 92 -1.77 -6.05 -16.18
N SER A 93 -1.03 -6.97 -15.57
CA SER A 93 0.32 -7.33 -16.01
C SER A 93 0.27 -8.10 -17.33
N VAL A 94 1.07 -7.65 -18.31
CA VAL A 94 1.26 -8.32 -19.60
C VAL A 94 2.73 -8.38 -19.91
N ASP A 95 3.31 -9.58 -19.99
CA ASP A 95 4.72 -9.73 -20.33
C ASP A 95 4.97 -9.33 -21.80
N ALA A 96 6.20 -8.90 -22.13
CA ALA A 96 6.55 -8.37 -23.46
C ALA A 96 6.27 -9.37 -24.60
N ASP A 97 6.30 -10.66 -24.33
CA ASP A 97 6.02 -11.76 -25.25
C ASP A 97 4.56 -12.22 -25.27
N ASN A 98 3.65 -11.47 -24.66
CA ASN A 98 2.25 -11.88 -24.48
C ASN A 98 1.26 -11.07 -25.32
N TYR A 99 0.28 -11.75 -25.92
CA TYR A 99 -0.89 -11.15 -26.54
C TYR A 99 -2.07 -11.14 -25.58
N THR A 100 -2.83 -10.06 -25.55
CA THR A 100 -4.02 -9.91 -24.71
C THR A 100 -5.26 -10.58 -25.30
N GLY A 101 -5.30 -10.73 -26.63
CA GLY A 101 -6.51 -11.15 -27.35
C GLY A 101 -7.50 -9.99 -27.55
N LYS A 102 -8.39 -10.18 -28.53
CA LYS A 102 -9.37 -9.19 -28.95
C LYS A 102 -10.47 -9.02 -27.90
N CYS A 103 -10.80 -7.76 -27.56
CA CYS A 103 -11.83 -7.42 -26.57
C CYS A 103 -11.57 -7.95 -25.15
N PHE A 104 -10.31 -8.15 -24.78
CA PHE A 104 -9.98 -8.54 -23.41
C PHE A 104 -10.42 -7.45 -22.39
N GLU A 105 -10.39 -6.19 -22.80
CA GLU A 105 -10.90 -5.08 -21.96
C GLU A 105 -12.39 -5.21 -21.64
N ASP A 106 -13.22 -5.73 -22.56
CA ASP A 106 -14.66 -5.97 -22.32
C ASP A 106 -14.87 -7.04 -21.24
N PHE A 107 -14.12 -8.15 -21.34
CA PHE A 107 -14.13 -9.21 -20.32
C PHE A 107 -13.69 -8.67 -18.95
N ILE A 108 -12.66 -7.81 -18.90
CA ILE A 108 -12.20 -7.19 -17.66
C ILE A 108 -13.31 -6.35 -17.06
N GLU A 109 -13.88 -5.42 -17.83
CA GLU A 109 -14.92 -4.49 -17.36
C GLU A 109 -16.14 -5.24 -16.83
N GLU A 110 -16.60 -6.27 -17.51
CA GLU A 110 -17.70 -7.12 -17.07
C GLU A 110 -17.37 -7.85 -15.76
N SER A 111 -16.18 -8.47 -15.70
CA SER A 111 -15.73 -9.25 -14.55
C SER A 111 -15.63 -8.41 -13.28
N ILE A 112 -15.06 -7.21 -13.38
CA ILE A 112 -14.85 -6.33 -12.21
C ILE A 112 -16.11 -5.58 -11.79
N SER A 113 -17.06 -5.37 -12.71
CA SER A 113 -18.37 -4.78 -12.42
C SER A 113 -19.23 -5.73 -11.61
N ASN A 114 -19.19 -7.01 -11.94
CA ASN A 114 -19.93 -8.06 -11.26
C ASN A 114 -19.30 -8.51 -9.92
N ASN A 115 -17.99 -8.24 -9.72
CA ASN A 115 -17.27 -8.64 -8.51
C ASN A 115 -16.27 -7.55 -8.07
N THR A 116 -16.67 -6.72 -7.11
CA THR A 116 -15.83 -5.65 -6.58
C THR A 116 -14.59 -6.16 -5.82
N ASN A 117 -14.64 -7.38 -5.28
CA ASN A 117 -13.51 -8.04 -4.62
C ASN A 117 -12.76 -9.00 -5.55
N GLY A 118 -13.12 -9.03 -6.84
CA GLY A 118 -12.47 -9.89 -7.83
C GLY A 118 -11.09 -9.40 -8.25
N TYR A 119 -10.23 -10.34 -8.59
CA TYR A 119 -8.98 -10.12 -9.30
C TYR A 119 -8.82 -11.18 -10.40
N LEU A 120 -8.18 -10.83 -11.50
CA LEU A 120 -7.99 -11.73 -12.62
C LEU A 120 -6.71 -12.56 -12.44
N TRP A 121 -6.78 -13.83 -12.80
CA TRP A 121 -5.64 -14.73 -12.69
C TRP A 121 -5.61 -15.76 -13.85
N ALA A 122 -4.42 -15.90 -14.45
CA ALA A 122 -4.16 -17.00 -15.39
C ALA A 122 -3.92 -18.28 -14.60
N LYS A 123 -4.96 -19.12 -14.46
CA LYS A 123 -4.87 -20.40 -13.75
C LYS A 123 -4.03 -21.39 -14.52
N MET A 124 -3.01 -21.93 -13.85
CA MET A 124 -2.21 -23.02 -14.40
C MET A 124 -3.02 -24.33 -14.42
N ILE A 125 -3.26 -24.89 -15.59
CA ILE A 125 -3.83 -26.21 -15.75
C ILE A 125 -2.67 -27.21 -15.89
N LYS A 126 -2.61 -28.19 -14.98
CA LYS A 126 -1.56 -29.22 -14.98
C LYS A 126 -1.64 -30.04 -16.30
N GLY A 127 -0.57 -29.98 -17.11
CA GLY A 127 -0.49 -30.70 -18.38
C GLY A 127 -0.78 -29.87 -19.64
N GLU A 128 -1.26 -28.64 -19.54
CA GLU A 128 -1.41 -27.73 -20.67
C GLU A 128 -0.19 -26.76 -20.77
N MET A 129 0.20 -26.43 -22.00
CA MET A 129 1.29 -25.46 -22.25
C MET A 129 0.82 -24.03 -22.03
N THR A 130 0.57 -23.64 -20.77
CA THR A 130 0.37 -22.24 -20.37
C THR A 130 1.69 -21.54 -20.03
N ARG A 131 2.82 -22.08 -20.51
CA ARG A 131 4.15 -21.48 -20.29
C ARG A 131 4.18 -20.09 -20.93
N GLY A 132 4.55 -19.10 -20.11
CA GLY A 132 4.73 -17.73 -20.55
C GLY A 132 3.57 -16.78 -20.23
N VAL A 133 2.42 -17.25 -19.72
CA VAL A 133 1.28 -16.39 -19.35
C VAL A 133 0.97 -16.35 -17.86
N ASN A 134 1.74 -17.07 -17.05
CA ASN A 134 1.48 -17.23 -15.61
C ASN A 134 1.55 -15.90 -14.83
N GLY A 135 2.29 -14.94 -15.34
CA GLY A 135 2.41 -13.58 -14.77
C GLY A 135 1.23 -12.67 -15.10
N ARG A 136 0.22 -13.14 -15.85
CA ARG A 136 -0.96 -12.33 -16.16
C ARG A 136 -1.92 -12.30 -14.98
N ILE A 137 -1.79 -11.23 -14.20
CA ILE A 137 -2.65 -10.94 -13.06
C ILE A 137 -3.27 -9.56 -13.29
N GLY A 138 -4.59 -9.48 -13.13
CA GLY A 138 -5.33 -8.21 -13.13
C GLY A 138 -5.84 -7.89 -11.74
N VAL A 139 -5.61 -6.68 -11.24
CA VAL A 139 -5.94 -6.32 -9.87
C VAL A 139 -6.39 -4.85 -9.76
N ARG A 140 -7.33 -4.55 -8.87
CA ARG A 140 -7.67 -3.16 -8.54
C ARG A 140 -6.48 -2.46 -7.89
N SER A 141 -6.29 -1.20 -8.20
CA SER A 141 -5.23 -0.36 -7.65
C SER A 141 -5.20 -0.38 -6.13
N GLU A 142 -6.36 -0.28 -5.49
CA GLU A 142 -6.48 -0.35 -4.03
C GLU A 142 -6.10 -1.71 -3.45
N HIS A 143 -6.45 -2.82 -4.13
CA HIS A 143 -6.11 -4.17 -3.67
C HIS A 143 -4.61 -4.42 -3.79
N PHE A 144 -3.99 -3.99 -4.91
CA PHE A 144 -2.55 -4.04 -5.11
C PHE A 144 -1.79 -3.32 -3.99
N MET A 145 -2.19 -2.08 -3.70
CA MET A 145 -1.58 -1.28 -2.63
C MET A 145 -1.79 -1.91 -1.24
N ARG A 146 -2.96 -2.46 -1.00
CA ARG A 146 -3.32 -3.08 0.30
C ARG A 146 -2.48 -4.31 0.63
N VAL A 147 -2.16 -5.15 -0.35
CA VAL A 147 -1.31 -6.33 -0.14
C VAL A 147 0.19 -6.02 -0.25
N GLY A 148 0.56 -4.76 -0.53
CA GLY A 148 1.94 -4.30 -0.61
C GLY A 148 2.69 -4.77 -1.86
N GLY A 149 2.00 -4.95 -2.98
CA GLY A 149 2.59 -5.36 -4.25
C GLY A 149 3.24 -6.74 -4.25
N TYR A 150 4.10 -7.00 -5.22
CA TYR A 150 4.95 -8.20 -5.30
C TYR A 150 6.06 -8.15 -4.24
N CYS A 151 6.43 -9.27 -3.63
CA CYS A 151 7.40 -9.32 -2.52
C CYS A 151 8.84 -9.12 -3.00
N GLU A 152 9.39 -7.91 -2.87
CA GLU A 152 10.75 -7.56 -3.31
C GLU A 152 11.84 -8.12 -2.38
N GLU A 153 11.53 -8.27 -1.09
CA GLU A 153 12.48 -8.83 -0.11
C GLU A 153 12.82 -10.29 -0.42
N LYS A 154 11.82 -11.07 -0.86
CA LYS A 154 11.96 -12.49 -1.12
C LYS A 154 12.35 -12.79 -2.57
N PHE A 155 11.79 -12.04 -3.53
CA PHE A 155 11.97 -12.25 -4.96
C PHE A 155 12.68 -11.05 -5.61
N ALA A 156 13.90 -10.76 -5.15
CA ALA A 156 14.75 -9.78 -5.82
C ALA A 156 15.09 -10.26 -7.24
N ASP A 157 15.29 -11.57 -7.40
CA ASP A 157 15.55 -12.24 -8.66
C ASP A 157 14.31 -12.99 -9.17
N TRP A 158 14.49 -13.86 -10.16
CA TRP A 158 13.43 -14.69 -10.71
C TRP A 158 12.95 -15.75 -9.72
N GLY A 159 11.63 -15.92 -9.62
CA GLY A 159 11.04 -16.89 -8.71
C GLY A 159 9.54 -17.06 -8.87
N SER A 160 8.90 -17.47 -7.80
CA SER A 160 7.44 -17.64 -7.73
C SER A 160 6.73 -16.36 -7.24
N GLU A 161 7.17 -15.16 -7.67
CA GLU A 161 6.61 -13.89 -7.23
C GLU A 161 5.12 -13.75 -7.55
N ASP A 162 4.69 -14.31 -8.69
CA ASP A 162 3.28 -14.30 -9.09
C ASP A 162 2.42 -15.22 -8.21
N LYS A 163 2.95 -16.40 -7.86
CA LYS A 163 2.29 -17.34 -6.93
C LYS A 163 2.16 -16.73 -5.53
N ASP A 164 3.20 -16.06 -5.05
CA ASP A 164 3.20 -15.36 -3.76
C ASP A 164 2.17 -14.23 -3.75
N PHE A 165 2.15 -13.41 -4.80
CA PHE A 165 1.21 -12.30 -4.93
C PHE A 165 -0.24 -12.79 -4.98
N ASN A 166 -0.53 -13.80 -5.82
CA ASN A 166 -1.83 -14.44 -5.90
C ASN A 166 -2.29 -14.97 -4.54
N LYS A 167 -1.41 -15.71 -3.83
CA LYS A 167 -1.75 -16.26 -2.51
C LYS A 167 -2.06 -15.17 -1.48
N ARG A 168 -1.36 -14.04 -1.50
CA ARG A 168 -1.64 -12.93 -0.59
C ARG A 168 -2.96 -12.21 -0.91
N LEU A 169 -3.34 -12.14 -2.20
CA LEU A 169 -4.68 -11.67 -2.60
C LEU A 169 -5.78 -12.58 -2.03
N GLU A 170 -5.66 -13.90 -2.20
CA GLU A 170 -6.60 -14.87 -1.61
C GLU A 170 -6.70 -14.74 -0.08
N MET A 171 -5.56 -14.70 0.61
CA MET A 171 -5.50 -14.54 2.08
C MET A 171 -6.11 -13.23 2.56
N SER A 172 -6.18 -12.22 1.69
CA SER A 172 -6.80 -10.92 1.98
C SER A 172 -8.30 -10.89 1.67
N GLY A 173 -8.88 -12.04 1.26
CA GLY A 173 -10.31 -12.19 1.00
C GLY A 173 -10.74 -11.80 -0.42
N TYR A 174 -9.77 -11.61 -1.34
CA TYR A 174 -10.10 -11.36 -2.74
C TYR A 174 -10.37 -12.66 -3.50
N THR A 175 -11.31 -12.60 -4.43
CA THR A 175 -11.78 -13.78 -5.17
C THR A 175 -11.11 -13.88 -6.54
N PRO A 176 -10.41 -14.98 -6.86
CA PRO A 176 -9.83 -15.18 -8.17
C PRO A 176 -10.90 -15.36 -9.25
N ILE A 177 -10.76 -14.65 -10.36
CA ILE A 177 -11.54 -14.80 -11.58
C ILE A 177 -10.59 -15.36 -12.64
N GLU A 178 -10.91 -16.53 -13.16
CA GLU A 178 -10.07 -17.18 -14.16
C GLU A 178 -10.13 -16.44 -15.50
N ILE A 179 -8.97 -16.15 -16.08
CA ILE A 179 -8.87 -15.55 -17.41
C ILE A 179 -9.12 -16.64 -18.45
N PRO A 180 -10.08 -16.47 -19.37
CA PRO A 180 -10.32 -17.40 -20.48
C PRO A 180 -9.09 -17.62 -21.36
N LYS A 181 -8.96 -18.83 -21.92
CA LYS A 181 -7.75 -19.26 -22.69
C LYS A 181 -7.49 -18.40 -23.93
N GLU A 182 -8.53 -17.89 -24.57
CA GLU A 182 -8.44 -17.01 -25.74
C GLU A 182 -7.68 -15.72 -25.47
N PHE A 183 -7.58 -15.31 -24.21
CA PHE A 183 -6.80 -14.13 -23.78
C PHE A 183 -5.40 -14.49 -23.26
N LEU A 184 -5.06 -15.77 -23.21
CA LEU A 184 -3.80 -16.29 -22.67
C LEU A 184 -2.89 -16.82 -23.79
N ILE A 185 -2.36 -15.92 -24.61
CA ILE A 185 -1.51 -16.25 -25.75
C ILE A 185 -0.10 -15.69 -25.51
N ALA A 186 0.93 -16.51 -25.65
CA ALA A 186 2.32 -16.09 -25.53
C ALA A 186 3.13 -16.57 -26.73
N ILE A 187 4.17 -15.81 -27.09
CA ILE A 187 5.19 -16.24 -28.03
C ILE A 187 6.02 -17.33 -27.35
N ALA A 188 6.03 -18.52 -27.94
CA ALA A 188 6.78 -19.64 -27.38
C ALA A 188 8.30 -19.39 -27.49
N HIS A 189 9.01 -19.46 -26.38
CA HIS A 189 10.46 -19.44 -26.33
C HIS A 189 10.98 -20.44 -25.29
N GLY A 190 12.17 -20.99 -25.51
CA GLY A 190 12.81 -21.91 -24.58
C GLY A 190 13.50 -21.19 -23.43
N ASP A 191 13.74 -21.92 -22.32
CA ASP A 191 14.47 -21.37 -21.16
C ASP A 191 15.89 -20.88 -21.54
N LYS A 192 16.52 -21.47 -22.55
CA LYS A 192 17.83 -21.02 -23.05
C LYS A 192 17.82 -19.56 -23.50
N VAL A 193 16.80 -19.14 -24.26
CA VAL A 193 16.63 -17.75 -24.71
C VAL A 193 16.47 -16.81 -23.52
N ARG A 194 15.70 -17.22 -22.51
CA ARG A 194 15.53 -16.44 -21.27
C ARG A 194 16.85 -16.20 -20.54
N PHE A 195 17.72 -17.21 -20.48
CA PHE A 195 19.03 -17.06 -19.85
C PHE A 195 20.00 -16.20 -20.66
N GLU A 196 19.88 -16.20 -21.98
CA GLU A 196 20.66 -15.30 -22.85
C GLU A 196 20.22 -13.83 -22.67
N GLU A 197 18.91 -13.59 -22.52
CA GLU A 197 18.35 -12.25 -22.28
C GLU A 197 18.65 -11.71 -20.88
N PHE A 198 18.75 -12.60 -19.90
CA PHE A 198 19.03 -12.27 -18.49
C PHE A 198 20.23 -13.09 -17.96
N PRO A 199 21.45 -12.82 -18.41
CA PRO A 199 22.62 -13.62 -18.04
C PRO A 199 22.92 -13.63 -16.52
N ASP A 200 22.47 -12.61 -15.82
CA ASP A 200 22.60 -12.55 -14.36
C ASP A 200 21.64 -13.51 -13.62
N MET A 201 20.59 -14.01 -14.28
CA MET A 201 19.71 -15.05 -13.72
C MET A 201 20.42 -16.38 -13.53
N LEU A 202 21.45 -16.68 -14.32
CA LEU A 202 22.28 -17.90 -14.17
C LEU A 202 23.04 -17.95 -12.85
N LYS A 203 23.27 -16.78 -12.24
CA LYS A 203 23.98 -16.67 -10.94
C LYS A 203 23.02 -16.79 -9.75
N GLY A 204 21.71 -16.66 -9.97
CA GLY A 204 20.66 -16.76 -8.95
C GLY A 204 19.94 -18.11 -9.03
N LYS A 205 19.63 -18.72 -7.89
CA LYS A 205 18.74 -19.89 -7.85
C LYS A 205 17.29 -19.41 -8.06
N TYR A 206 16.52 -20.13 -8.91
CA TYR A 206 15.09 -19.96 -8.96
C TYR A 206 14.51 -20.17 -7.57
N ILE A 207 13.77 -19.18 -7.08
CA ILE A 207 13.14 -19.25 -5.76
C ILE A 207 11.74 -19.81 -5.94
N GLU A 208 11.60 -21.10 -5.70
CA GLU A 208 10.29 -21.74 -5.64
C GLU A 208 9.64 -21.51 -4.27
N VAL A 209 8.36 -21.23 -4.28
CA VAL A 209 7.56 -21.07 -3.06
C VAL A 209 6.39 -22.02 -3.10
N ASP A 210 6.25 -22.80 -2.04
CA ASP A 210 5.01 -23.47 -1.73
C ASP A 210 4.01 -22.42 -1.19
N PRO A 211 2.89 -22.16 -1.89
CA PRO A 211 1.88 -21.21 -1.46
C PRO A 211 1.35 -21.46 -0.04
N SER A 212 1.35 -22.72 0.41
CA SER A 212 0.91 -23.07 1.76
C SER A 212 1.80 -22.51 2.87
N THR A 213 3.05 -22.17 2.55
CA THR A 213 4.02 -21.60 3.51
C THR A 213 3.90 -20.08 3.65
N ILE A 214 3.12 -19.41 2.82
CA ILE A 214 2.93 -17.97 2.86
C ILE A 214 1.98 -17.62 4.01
N LYS A 215 2.52 -16.96 5.02
CA LYS A 215 1.77 -16.56 6.24
C LYS A 215 1.50 -15.05 6.31
N LYS A 216 2.27 -14.23 5.60
CA LYS A 216 2.10 -12.78 5.59
C LYS A 216 1.15 -12.36 4.47
N ARG A 217 0.07 -11.63 4.80
CA ARG A 217 -0.88 -11.08 3.82
C ARG A 217 -0.33 -9.88 3.08
N VAL A 218 0.55 -9.10 3.70
CA VAL A 218 1.14 -7.89 3.15
C VAL A 218 2.64 -8.06 3.02
N ALA A 219 3.19 -7.68 1.85
CA ALA A 219 4.63 -7.67 1.59
C ALA A 219 5.25 -6.28 1.81
N ASN A 220 6.58 -6.22 1.78
CA ASN A 220 7.43 -5.03 1.59
C ASN A 220 7.28 -3.88 2.61
N GLY A 221 6.40 -3.97 3.59
CA GLY A 221 6.25 -2.93 4.61
C GLY A 221 6.09 -1.50 4.07
N GLY A 222 5.44 -1.33 2.92
CA GLY A 222 5.26 -0.02 2.26
C GLY A 222 6.45 0.44 1.40
N ARG A 223 7.55 -0.29 1.39
CA ARG A 223 8.72 0.01 0.55
C ARG A 223 8.76 -0.91 -0.66
N PHE A 224 8.06 -0.55 -1.72
CA PHE A 224 8.02 -1.33 -2.97
C PHE A 224 7.81 -0.44 -4.19
N GLY A 225 8.41 -0.82 -5.31
CA GLY A 225 8.37 -0.05 -6.54
C GLY A 225 8.82 1.39 -6.31
N CYS A 226 9.89 1.58 -5.56
CA CYS A 226 10.45 2.91 -5.29
C CYS A 226 11.56 3.22 -6.28
N GLY A 227 11.66 4.47 -6.71
CA GLY A 227 12.72 4.90 -7.59
C GLY A 227 12.42 6.20 -8.32
N ILE A 228 13.38 6.64 -9.10
CA ILE A 228 13.27 7.82 -9.96
C ILE A 228 13.05 7.32 -11.39
N VAL A 229 12.05 7.84 -12.05
CA VAL A 229 11.72 7.49 -13.44
C VAL A 229 11.51 8.75 -14.27
N TYR A 230 11.73 8.62 -15.56
CA TYR A 230 11.48 9.67 -16.56
C TYR A 230 10.30 9.25 -17.43
N ARG A 231 9.41 10.21 -17.73
CA ARG A 231 8.18 9.97 -18.48
C ARG A 231 8.35 10.36 -19.95
N ASN A 232 7.86 9.52 -20.86
CA ASN A 232 7.74 9.79 -22.30
C ASN A 232 9.00 10.38 -22.96
N PHE A 233 10.17 9.82 -22.64
CA PHE A 233 11.48 10.22 -23.20
C PHE A 233 11.99 11.61 -22.75
N ASP A 234 11.30 12.26 -21.82
CA ASP A 234 11.69 13.56 -21.28
C ASP A 234 12.41 13.39 -19.94
N GLU A 235 13.72 13.57 -19.94
CA GLU A 235 14.53 13.47 -18.72
C GLU A 235 14.23 14.58 -17.69
N THR A 236 13.44 15.59 -18.08
CA THR A 236 12.99 16.65 -17.17
C THR A 236 11.63 16.33 -16.53
N ASP A 237 10.82 15.45 -17.15
CA ASP A 237 9.55 14.95 -16.58
C ASP A 237 9.83 13.80 -15.62
N ILE A 238 10.28 14.17 -14.43
CA ILE A 238 10.74 13.25 -13.38
C ILE A 238 9.60 12.90 -12.42
N SER A 239 9.38 11.61 -12.24
CA SER A 239 8.52 11.08 -11.17
C SER A 239 9.36 10.34 -10.13
N ILE A 240 9.22 10.74 -8.85
CA ILE A 240 9.89 10.10 -7.71
C ILE A 240 8.88 9.27 -6.93
N LEU A 241 9.03 7.96 -6.99
CA LEU A 241 8.18 7.04 -6.23
C LEU A 241 8.82 6.73 -4.88
N ASN A 242 8.34 7.43 -3.87
CA ASN A 242 8.75 7.25 -2.48
C ASN A 242 8.08 6.02 -1.82
N PRO A 243 8.63 5.51 -0.72
CA PRO A 243 7.93 4.53 0.11
C PRO A 243 6.53 5.00 0.49
N VAL A 244 5.56 4.10 0.38
CA VAL A 244 4.16 4.40 0.76
C VAL A 244 3.97 3.98 2.21
N PRO A 245 3.46 4.85 3.10
CA PRO A 245 3.14 4.43 4.45
C PRO A 245 2.04 3.36 4.40
N THR A 246 2.33 2.22 5.00
CA THR A 246 1.39 1.08 5.04
C THR A 246 0.16 1.42 5.85
N ARG A 247 0.35 2.17 6.95
CA ARG A 247 -0.69 2.68 7.85
C ARG A 247 -0.22 3.97 8.51
N ILE A 248 -1.18 4.73 9.03
CA ILE A 248 -0.91 5.96 9.79
C ILE A 248 -1.56 5.80 11.17
N PHE A 249 -0.77 5.90 12.22
CA PHE A 249 -1.25 5.72 13.58
C PHE A 249 -1.05 6.98 14.42
N GLY A 250 -2.17 7.54 14.91
CA GLY A 250 -2.14 8.56 15.94
C GLY A 250 -1.94 7.91 17.30
N ILE A 251 -0.76 8.05 17.88
CA ILE A 251 -0.34 7.37 19.12
C ILE A 251 -0.22 8.31 20.32
N GLY A 252 -0.70 9.54 20.20
CA GLY A 252 -0.89 10.41 21.36
C GLY A 252 -1.98 9.87 22.28
N MET A 253 -1.81 10.11 23.58
CA MET A 253 -2.84 9.73 24.56
C MET A 253 -4.15 10.49 24.32
N GLN A 254 -5.26 9.97 24.82
CA GLN A 254 -6.54 10.66 24.75
C GLN A 254 -6.44 12.10 25.27
N LYS A 255 -7.25 13.01 24.77
CA LYS A 255 -7.28 14.46 25.10
C LYS A 255 -6.06 15.28 24.63
N THR A 256 -5.18 14.73 23.79
CA THR A 256 -4.08 15.45 23.15
C THR A 256 -4.43 16.01 21.77
N GLY A 257 -5.71 15.92 21.36
CA GLY A 257 -6.16 16.37 20.03
C GLY A 257 -6.34 15.23 19.01
N THR A 258 -6.50 14.00 19.48
CA THR A 258 -6.71 12.80 18.64
C THR A 258 -7.91 12.91 17.71
N ASN A 259 -8.99 13.60 18.12
CA ASN A 259 -10.16 13.84 17.27
C ASN A 259 -9.85 14.84 16.12
N SER A 260 -9.11 15.92 16.40
CA SER A 260 -8.66 16.85 15.36
C SER A 260 -7.75 16.16 14.35
N LEU A 261 -6.86 15.29 14.83
CA LEU A 261 -6.00 14.46 13.96
C LEU A 261 -6.83 13.50 13.10
N HIS A 262 -7.84 12.85 13.67
CA HIS A 262 -8.77 12.00 12.93
C HIS A 262 -9.49 12.76 11.82
N LYS A 263 -10.01 13.95 12.10
CA LYS A 263 -10.64 14.81 11.10
C LYS A 263 -9.64 15.28 10.03
N ALA A 264 -8.39 15.52 10.42
CA ALA A 264 -7.33 15.83 9.47
C ALA A 264 -7.09 14.65 8.51
N PHE A 265 -7.00 13.42 9.00
CA PHE A 265 -6.89 12.23 8.16
C PHE A 265 -8.06 12.09 7.18
N GLN A 266 -9.30 12.32 7.64
CA GLN A 266 -10.49 12.29 6.77
C GLN A 266 -10.41 13.34 5.66
N ARG A 267 -9.95 14.57 5.96
CA ARG A 267 -9.74 15.65 4.95
C ARG A 267 -8.63 15.31 3.94
N LEU A 268 -7.68 14.47 4.32
CA LEU A 268 -6.68 13.91 3.41
C LEU A 268 -7.20 12.74 2.57
N GLY A 269 -8.50 12.43 2.63
CA GLY A 269 -9.11 11.32 1.92
C GLY A 269 -8.82 9.94 2.50
N LEU A 270 -8.32 9.87 3.74
CA LEU A 270 -8.03 8.62 4.42
C LEU A 270 -9.28 8.07 5.12
N LYS A 271 -9.50 6.77 4.99
CA LYS A 271 -10.47 6.05 5.82
C LYS A 271 -9.89 5.91 7.23
N SER A 272 -10.33 6.78 8.13
CA SER A 272 -9.77 6.92 9.47
C SER A 272 -10.67 6.34 10.55
N LEU A 273 -10.09 5.60 11.50
CA LEU A 273 -10.74 5.13 12.71
C LEU A 273 -10.32 5.98 13.91
N HIS A 274 -11.29 6.37 14.76
CA HIS A 274 -11.03 7.03 16.04
C HIS A 274 -11.94 6.39 17.08
N TRP A 275 -11.39 5.60 18.00
CA TRP A 275 -12.12 4.77 18.96
C TRP A 275 -13.14 3.80 18.28
N GLY A 276 -14.14 4.35 17.61
CA GLY A 276 -15.28 3.63 17.04
C GLY A 276 -16.30 3.27 18.13
N THR A 277 -16.29 2.01 18.56
CA THR A 277 -17.08 1.50 19.68
C THR A 277 -16.20 0.71 20.64
N ALA A 278 -16.64 0.50 21.88
CA ALA A 278 -15.92 -0.34 22.84
C ALA A 278 -15.73 -1.78 22.35
N SER A 279 -16.71 -2.32 21.62
CA SER A 279 -16.60 -3.64 20.97
C SER A 279 -15.51 -3.66 19.91
N LEU A 280 -15.44 -2.65 19.05
CA LEU A 280 -14.42 -2.55 18.00
C LEU A 280 -13.01 -2.38 18.60
N ALA A 281 -12.87 -1.52 19.60
CA ALA A 281 -11.63 -1.31 20.33
C ALA A 281 -11.15 -2.59 21.03
N LYS A 282 -12.08 -3.35 21.65
CA LYS A 282 -11.81 -4.68 22.23
C LYS A 282 -11.32 -5.67 21.18
N GLN A 283 -11.98 -5.72 20.04
CA GLN A 283 -11.62 -6.61 18.95
C GLN A 283 -10.20 -6.32 18.43
N ILE A 284 -9.87 -5.04 18.18
CA ILE A 284 -8.51 -4.62 17.78
C ILE A 284 -7.49 -5.03 18.82
N TRP A 285 -7.78 -4.80 20.10
CA TRP A 285 -6.90 -5.18 21.21
C TRP A 285 -6.66 -6.70 21.25
N GLN A 286 -7.70 -7.49 21.08
CA GLN A 286 -7.62 -8.96 21.07
C GLN A 286 -6.81 -9.45 19.86
N GLU A 287 -7.17 -9.04 18.64
CA GLU A 287 -6.48 -9.41 17.40
C GLU A 287 -4.97 -9.10 17.48
N MET A 288 -4.62 -7.90 17.94
CA MET A 288 -3.20 -7.49 18.08
C MET A 288 -2.44 -8.27 19.15
N ASN A 289 -3.11 -8.76 20.18
CA ASN A 289 -2.47 -9.50 21.28
C ASN A 289 -2.41 -11.00 21.04
N THR A 290 -3.35 -11.59 20.28
CA THR A 290 -3.39 -13.02 19.98
C THR A 290 -2.72 -13.36 18.65
N GLU A 291 -2.95 -12.56 17.63
CA GLU A 291 -2.52 -12.85 16.25
C GLU A 291 -1.36 -11.97 15.78
N GLY A 292 -1.00 -10.96 16.55
CA GLY A 292 0.03 -9.98 16.21
C GLY A 292 -0.38 -9.00 15.09
N ARG A 293 -1.58 -9.15 14.51
CA ARG A 293 -2.17 -8.28 13.49
C ARG A 293 -3.65 -8.12 13.74
N SER A 294 -4.24 -7.05 13.20
CA SER A 294 -5.68 -6.79 13.33
C SER A 294 -6.33 -6.68 11.96
N ILE A 295 -7.20 -7.65 11.62
CA ILE A 295 -8.03 -7.62 10.42
C ILE A 295 -8.95 -6.39 10.46
N THR A 296 -9.39 -6.02 11.64
CA THR A 296 -10.20 -4.81 11.84
C THR A 296 -9.45 -3.55 11.43
N LEU A 297 -8.20 -3.37 11.86
CA LEU A 297 -7.37 -2.22 11.47
C LEU A 297 -7.04 -2.22 9.96
N GLU A 298 -6.98 -3.37 9.35
CA GLU A 298 -6.70 -3.50 7.91
C GLU A 298 -7.83 -2.90 7.04
N GLN A 299 -8.99 -2.62 7.60
CA GLN A 299 -10.09 -1.92 6.93
C GLN A 299 -9.91 -0.40 6.87
N TYR A 300 -8.88 0.17 7.53
CA TYR A 300 -8.65 1.60 7.67
C TYR A 300 -7.24 1.98 7.21
N ASP A 301 -7.09 3.16 6.64
CA ASP A 301 -5.79 3.73 6.26
C ASP A 301 -5.09 4.34 7.48
N SER A 302 -5.87 4.81 8.45
CA SER A 302 -5.36 5.42 9.68
C SER A 302 -6.21 5.06 10.88
N ALA A 303 -5.59 5.03 12.06
CA ALA A 303 -6.29 4.82 13.33
C ALA A 303 -5.68 5.66 14.44
N SER A 304 -6.51 6.11 15.37
CA SER A 304 -6.11 6.90 16.54
C SER A 304 -7.04 6.64 17.71
N ASP A 305 -6.65 7.16 18.90
CA ASP A 305 -7.32 6.92 20.19
C ASP A 305 -7.18 5.47 20.66
N LEU A 306 -7.66 5.17 21.89
CA LEU A 306 -7.50 3.86 22.48
C LEU A 306 -8.12 2.73 21.63
N PRO A 307 -7.47 1.58 21.49
CA PRO A 307 -6.22 1.16 22.17
C PRO A 307 -4.93 1.45 21.39
N ILE A 308 -4.96 2.24 20.32
CA ILE A 308 -3.84 2.45 19.38
C ILE A 308 -2.55 2.94 20.09
N PRO A 309 -2.59 3.95 21.01
CA PRO A 309 -1.40 4.39 21.73
C PRO A 309 -0.72 3.28 22.54
N LEU A 310 -1.49 2.34 23.08
CA LEU A 310 -0.95 1.23 23.87
C LEU A 310 -0.29 0.14 23.05
N LEU A 311 -0.59 0.11 21.76
CA LEU A 311 -0.16 -0.94 20.81
C LEU A 311 0.98 -0.50 19.91
N PHE A 312 1.53 0.71 20.04
CA PHE A 312 2.41 1.31 19.04
C PHE A 312 3.62 0.44 18.66
N LYS A 313 4.25 -0.25 19.61
CA LYS A 313 5.38 -1.17 19.34
C LYS A 313 4.93 -2.39 18.53
N LYS A 314 3.76 -2.94 18.83
CA LYS A 314 3.19 -4.07 18.09
C LYS A 314 2.74 -3.64 16.70
N LEU A 315 2.14 -2.45 16.59
CA LEU A 315 1.74 -1.87 15.32
C LEU A 315 2.95 -1.64 14.40
N ASP A 316 4.06 -1.11 14.94
CA ASP A 316 5.30 -0.91 14.20
C ASP A 316 5.89 -2.23 13.71
N ALA A 317 5.92 -3.25 14.56
CA ALA A 317 6.41 -4.58 14.20
C ALA A 317 5.54 -5.28 13.14
N SER A 318 4.21 -5.06 13.19
CA SER A 318 3.26 -5.78 12.33
C SER A 318 2.96 -5.05 11.02
N TYR A 319 3.07 -3.73 11.00
CA TYR A 319 2.77 -2.87 9.86
C TYR A 319 4.01 -2.04 9.49
N ALA A 320 5.07 -2.75 9.10
CA ALA A 320 6.34 -2.12 8.72
C ALA A 320 6.15 -1.02 7.66
N GLY A 321 6.87 0.09 7.80
CA GLY A 321 6.72 1.27 6.93
C GLY A 321 5.56 2.19 7.30
N SER A 322 4.85 1.93 8.40
CA SER A 322 3.82 2.83 8.91
C SER A 322 4.41 4.14 9.44
N LYS A 323 3.57 5.18 9.44
CA LYS A 323 3.87 6.49 10.03
C LYS A 323 3.14 6.65 11.35
N PHE A 324 3.81 7.20 12.32
CA PHE A 324 3.29 7.42 13.66
C PHE A 324 3.23 8.90 13.98
N ILE A 325 2.12 9.37 14.56
CA ILE A 325 1.95 10.76 14.99
C ILE A 325 1.70 10.76 16.50
N LEU A 326 2.65 11.31 17.24
CA LEU A 326 2.51 11.54 18.66
C LEU A 326 1.93 12.94 18.86
N THR A 327 0.63 13.03 19.13
CA THR A 327 0.03 14.29 19.58
C THR A 327 0.35 14.52 21.05
N ILE A 328 0.89 15.69 21.36
CA ILE A 328 1.20 16.12 22.74
C ILE A 328 0.44 17.40 23.08
N ARG A 329 0.33 17.67 24.38
CA ARG A 329 -0.34 18.83 24.91
C ARG A 329 0.41 19.35 26.13
N ASN A 330 0.25 20.65 26.48
CA ASN A 330 0.72 21.16 27.76
C ASN A 330 0.11 20.33 28.91
N GLU A 331 0.92 19.88 29.86
CA GLU A 331 0.51 18.94 30.92
C GLU A 331 -0.66 19.44 31.75
N ALA A 332 -0.65 20.73 32.16
CA ALA A 332 -1.73 21.29 32.96
C ALA A 332 -3.06 21.31 32.20
N ARG A 333 -3.02 21.73 30.91
CA ARG A 333 -4.21 21.73 30.05
C ARG A 333 -4.68 20.32 29.72
N TRP A 334 -3.75 19.38 29.51
CA TRP A 334 -4.07 17.98 29.30
C TRP A 334 -4.76 17.38 30.53
N LEU A 335 -4.18 17.58 31.70
CA LEU A 335 -4.71 17.06 32.97
C LEU A 335 -6.12 17.58 33.26
N ASP A 336 -6.36 18.88 33.08
CA ASP A 336 -7.68 19.48 33.23
C ASP A 336 -8.70 18.87 32.24
N SER A 337 -8.28 18.66 30.99
CA SER A 337 -9.14 18.03 29.97
C SER A 337 -9.45 16.57 30.29
N VAL A 338 -8.50 15.83 30.84
CA VAL A 338 -8.70 14.42 31.26
C VAL A 338 -9.58 14.37 32.50
N ARG A 339 -9.34 15.24 33.50
CA ARG A 339 -10.20 15.34 34.70
C ARG A 339 -11.66 15.51 34.31
N ARG A 340 -11.97 16.47 33.43
CA ARG A 340 -13.33 16.69 32.90
C ARG A 340 -13.87 15.47 32.14
N HIS A 341 -13.02 14.74 31.47
CA HIS A 341 -13.41 13.53 30.74
C HIS A 341 -13.84 12.38 31.67
N PHE A 342 -13.21 12.26 32.83
CA PHE A 342 -13.55 11.26 33.84
C PHE A 342 -14.67 11.68 34.81
N ASP A 343 -15.11 12.94 34.77
CA ASP A 343 -16.18 13.47 35.57
C ASP A 343 -17.56 13.15 34.95
N PRO A 344 -18.39 12.30 35.56
CA PRO A 344 -19.72 11.95 35.05
C PRO A 344 -20.69 13.15 34.94
N GLU A 345 -20.46 14.23 35.70
CA GLU A 345 -21.27 15.43 35.61
C GLU A 345 -20.95 16.25 34.38
N GLN A 346 -19.68 16.27 33.97
CA GLN A 346 -19.19 17.03 32.80
C GLN A 346 -19.13 16.20 31.52
N ASN A 347 -19.05 14.87 31.63
CA ASN A 347 -18.95 13.98 30.47
C ASN A 347 -20.04 12.89 30.51
N ARG A 348 -21.07 13.06 29.67
CA ARG A 348 -22.16 12.07 29.57
C ARG A 348 -21.69 10.64 29.28
N TRP A 349 -20.58 10.47 28.55
CA TRP A 349 -20.04 9.16 28.23
C TRP A 349 -19.46 8.44 29.45
N ALA A 350 -18.96 9.18 30.46
CA ALA A 350 -18.45 8.58 31.67
C ALA A 350 -19.57 7.84 32.46
N ARG A 351 -20.85 8.24 32.29
CA ARG A 351 -22.01 7.59 32.91
C ARG A 351 -22.30 6.20 32.33
N THR A 352 -21.87 5.93 31.09
CA THR A 352 -22.18 4.67 30.40
C THR A 352 -21.01 3.68 30.40
N TRP A 353 -19.87 4.05 31.00
CA TRP A 353 -18.69 3.16 30.99
C TRP A 353 -18.91 1.87 31.79
N ASP A 354 -19.79 1.85 32.78
CA ASP A 354 -20.13 0.63 33.51
C ASP A 354 -20.88 -0.39 32.63
N GLU A 355 -21.57 0.09 31.60
CA GLU A 355 -22.24 -0.73 30.58
C GLU A 355 -21.28 -1.21 29.51
N GLU A 356 -20.06 -0.65 29.44
CA GLU A 356 -19.03 -0.86 28.43
C GLU A 356 -17.72 -1.39 29.04
N PRO A 357 -17.63 -2.70 29.40
CA PRO A 357 -16.49 -3.25 30.16
C PRO A 357 -15.12 -2.95 29.57
N PHE A 358 -15.03 -2.82 28.23
CA PHE A 358 -13.76 -2.51 27.59
C PHE A 358 -13.37 -1.03 27.73
N ALA A 359 -14.31 -0.12 27.91
CA ALA A 359 -13.99 1.29 28.22
C ALA A 359 -13.21 1.39 29.52
N HIS A 360 -13.73 0.79 30.61
CA HIS A 360 -12.99 0.68 31.87
C HIS A 360 -11.66 -0.05 31.72
N ARG A 361 -11.64 -1.19 31.01
CA ARG A 361 -10.43 -1.96 30.79
C ARG A 361 -9.37 -1.16 30.04
N SER A 362 -9.75 -0.35 29.09
CA SER A 362 -8.83 0.52 28.34
C SER A 362 -8.21 1.59 29.25
N HIS A 363 -8.95 2.14 30.20
CA HIS A 363 -8.43 3.05 31.22
C HIS A 363 -7.47 2.36 32.19
N GLU A 364 -7.81 1.17 32.67
CA GLU A 364 -6.90 0.36 33.50
C GLU A 364 -5.58 0.05 32.77
N LEU A 365 -5.65 -0.32 31.50
CA LEU A 365 -4.48 -0.58 30.67
C LEU A 365 -3.63 0.69 30.47
N THR A 366 -4.28 1.85 30.36
CA THR A 366 -3.61 3.12 30.10
C THR A 366 -3.01 3.70 31.37
N TYR A 367 -3.80 3.79 32.46
CA TYR A 367 -3.44 4.50 33.68
C TYR A 367 -3.13 3.59 34.88
N GLY A 368 -3.45 2.30 34.78
CA GLY A 368 -3.33 1.35 35.90
C GLY A 368 -4.50 1.41 36.86
N ARG A 369 -5.52 2.23 36.61
CA ARG A 369 -6.71 2.40 37.44
C ARG A 369 -7.90 2.93 36.64
N ARG A 370 -9.10 2.82 37.23
CA ARG A 370 -10.34 3.27 36.59
C ARG A 370 -10.61 4.75 36.83
N ASP A 371 -10.36 5.19 38.07
CA ASP A 371 -10.70 6.53 38.52
C ASP A 371 -9.57 7.51 38.28
N PHE A 372 -9.94 8.76 38.09
CA PHE A 372 -8.97 9.84 37.88
C PHE A 372 -8.10 10.07 39.12
N ASP A 373 -6.81 10.17 38.93
CA ASP A 373 -5.82 10.53 39.92
C ASP A 373 -4.74 11.40 39.26
N THR A 374 -4.56 12.59 39.80
CA THR A 374 -3.67 13.62 39.25
C THR A 374 -2.25 13.11 39.08
N GLN A 375 -1.67 12.51 40.11
CA GLN A 375 -0.27 12.10 40.11
C GLN A 375 -0.03 10.93 39.17
N VAL A 376 -0.87 9.91 39.26
CA VAL A 376 -0.78 8.72 38.42
C VAL A 376 -0.94 9.06 36.93
N PHE A 377 -1.87 9.94 36.61
CA PHE A 377 -2.16 10.31 35.24
C PHE A 377 -1.02 11.12 34.62
N ILE A 378 -0.44 12.09 35.35
CA ILE A 378 0.73 12.86 34.90
C ILE A 378 1.92 11.92 34.65
N GLU A 379 2.21 11.03 35.60
CA GLU A 379 3.32 10.08 35.44
C GLU A 379 3.16 9.18 34.22
N ARG A 380 1.93 8.68 33.99
CA ARG A 380 1.63 7.85 32.81
C ARG A 380 1.75 8.62 31.50
N TYR A 381 1.28 9.86 31.46
CA TYR A 381 1.40 10.74 30.31
C TYR A 381 2.88 10.99 29.96
N ARG A 382 3.70 11.37 30.93
CA ARG A 382 5.14 11.57 30.75
C ARG A 382 5.83 10.30 30.29
N LYS A 383 5.53 9.19 30.95
CA LYS A 383 6.11 7.89 30.64
C LYS A 383 5.78 7.47 29.22
N HIS A 384 4.52 7.57 28.79
CA HIS A 384 4.12 7.22 27.42
C HIS A 384 4.86 8.06 26.39
N ASN A 385 4.88 9.39 26.54
CA ASN A 385 5.56 10.29 25.62
C ASN A 385 7.06 9.96 25.53
N MET A 386 7.70 9.71 26.67
CA MET A 386 9.12 9.36 26.72
C MET A 386 9.41 7.99 26.09
N GLU A 387 8.57 7.00 26.31
CA GLU A 387 8.68 5.67 25.68
C GLU A 387 8.57 5.76 24.16
N VAL A 388 7.64 6.53 23.63
CA VAL A 388 7.47 6.73 22.19
C VAL A 388 8.69 7.42 21.59
N LEU A 389 9.13 8.55 22.19
CA LEU A 389 10.30 9.30 21.72
C LEU A 389 11.58 8.43 21.71
N ASN A 390 11.80 7.66 22.78
CA ASN A 390 12.95 6.77 22.88
C ASN A 390 12.88 5.62 21.86
N TYR A 391 11.70 5.05 21.64
CA TYR A 391 11.51 3.93 20.71
C TYR A 391 11.79 4.33 19.26
N PHE A 392 11.41 5.54 18.84
CA PHE A 392 11.63 6.05 17.49
C PHE A 392 12.88 6.93 17.33
N ARG A 393 13.73 7.04 18.35
CA ARG A 393 14.90 7.95 18.35
C ARG A 393 15.75 7.86 17.09
N ASP A 394 16.03 6.66 16.64
CA ASP A 394 16.90 6.40 15.48
C ASP A 394 16.11 6.30 14.15
N ARG A 395 14.82 6.63 14.17
CA ARG A 395 13.91 6.56 13.02
C ARG A 395 13.03 7.81 12.91
N PRO A 396 13.64 9.01 12.71
CA PRO A 396 12.88 10.26 12.67
C PRO A 396 11.83 10.30 11.56
N ASP A 397 12.07 9.60 10.45
CA ASP A 397 11.11 9.50 9.35
C ASP A 397 9.86 8.67 9.69
N SER A 398 9.86 7.95 10.80
CA SER A 398 8.72 7.12 11.22
C SER A 398 7.80 7.83 12.22
N LEU A 399 8.27 8.85 12.93
CA LEU A 399 7.52 9.57 13.97
C LEU A 399 7.45 11.06 13.71
N LEU A 400 6.23 11.60 13.74
CA LEU A 400 5.97 13.04 13.83
C LEU A 400 5.42 13.39 15.21
N VAL A 401 6.01 14.42 15.85
CA VAL A 401 5.47 15.00 17.09
C VAL A 401 4.69 16.27 16.76
N MET A 402 3.43 16.33 17.19
CA MET A 402 2.54 17.48 16.95
C MET A 402 1.94 18.00 18.24
N ASN A 403 2.00 19.32 18.41
CA ASN A 403 1.30 20.06 19.48
C ASN A 403 0.22 20.96 18.86
N LEU A 404 -1.01 20.46 18.78
CA LEU A 404 -2.12 21.18 18.16
C LEU A 404 -2.53 22.45 18.95
N ASP A 405 -2.29 22.50 20.26
CA ASP A 405 -2.51 23.70 21.08
C ASP A 405 -1.53 24.84 20.74
N HIS A 406 -0.36 24.51 20.18
CA HIS A 406 0.64 25.47 19.73
C HIS A 406 0.50 25.83 18.25
N GLY A 407 -0.54 25.34 17.57
CA GLY A 407 -0.84 25.66 16.20
C GLY A 407 -0.23 24.74 15.15
N ASP A 408 0.39 23.61 15.55
CA ASP A 408 0.85 22.61 14.60
C ASP A 408 -0.34 22.11 13.74
N GLY A 409 -0.12 22.01 12.43
CA GLY A 409 -1.17 21.69 11.48
C GLY A 409 -0.66 21.01 10.21
N TRP A 410 -1.16 21.47 9.07
CA TRP A 410 -0.83 20.90 7.76
C TRP A 410 0.64 21.06 7.39
N GLU A 411 1.28 22.13 7.82
CA GLU A 411 2.68 22.45 7.56
C GLU A 411 3.66 21.38 8.08
N LYS A 412 3.25 20.65 9.13
CA LYS A 412 3.98 19.49 9.64
C LYS A 412 3.46 18.18 9.11
N LEU A 413 2.13 18.03 9.10
CA LEU A 413 1.49 16.74 8.78
C LEU A 413 1.64 16.36 7.31
N CYS A 414 1.41 17.29 6.38
CA CYS A 414 1.42 17.00 4.96
C CYS A 414 2.80 16.61 4.42
N PRO A 415 3.89 17.34 4.73
CA PRO A 415 5.24 16.91 4.33
C PRO A 415 5.62 15.55 4.91
N PHE A 416 5.27 15.29 6.17
CA PHE A 416 5.56 14.00 6.82
C PHE A 416 4.84 12.83 6.15
N LEU A 417 3.61 13.05 5.67
CA LEU A 417 2.81 12.02 4.97
C LEU A 417 3.02 12.02 3.45
N GLY A 418 3.80 12.96 2.90
CA GLY A 418 3.99 13.10 1.45
C GLY A 418 2.68 13.45 0.71
N ARG A 419 1.84 14.30 1.31
CA ARG A 419 0.53 14.67 0.76
C ARG A 419 0.39 16.18 0.54
N PRO A 420 -0.40 16.63 -0.45
CA PRO A 420 -0.69 18.05 -0.64
C PRO A 420 -1.50 18.60 0.54
N VAL A 421 -1.39 19.91 0.76
CA VAL A 421 -2.09 20.63 1.83
C VAL A 421 -3.55 20.87 1.40
N PRO A 422 -4.56 20.33 2.13
CA PRO A 422 -5.96 20.65 1.88
C PRO A 422 -6.37 21.99 2.51
N SER A 423 -7.65 22.28 2.55
CA SER A 423 -8.26 23.43 3.23
C SER A 423 -7.88 23.52 4.73
N PRO A 424 -8.27 24.58 5.48
CA PRO A 424 -7.84 24.83 6.87
C PRO A 424 -7.83 23.61 7.77
N PHE A 425 -6.81 23.50 8.65
CA PHE A 425 -6.66 22.38 9.58
C PHE A 425 -7.87 22.30 10.53
N PRO A 426 -8.44 21.11 10.77
CA PRO A 426 -9.57 20.96 11.67
C PRO A 426 -9.15 21.17 13.13
N HIS A 427 -9.88 22.01 13.84
CA HIS A 427 -9.73 22.21 15.28
C HIS A 427 -11.03 21.81 15.96
N GLU A 428 -11.07 20.57 16.47
CA GLU A 428 -12.21 20.04 17.19
C GLU A 428 -12.02 20.26 18.71
N ASN A 429 -13.11 20.56 19.40
CA ASN A 429 -13.14 20.72 20.87
C ASN A 429 -12.15 21.80 21.38
N ARG A 430 -12.15 23.00 20.79
CA ARG A 430 -11.57 24.16 21.45
C ARG A 430 -12.36 24.45 22.72
N SER A 431 -11.81 24.08 23.87
CA SER A 431 -12.29 24.49 25.19
C SER A 431 -11.48 25.66 25.71
#